data_318fd3ac8c064655f25b4627192d8264
#
_entry.id   318fd3ac8c064655f25b4627192d8264
#
_cell.length_a   1.000
_cell.length_b   1.000
_cell.length_c   1.000
_cell.angle_alpha   90.00
_cell.angle_beta   90.00
_cell.angle_gamma   90.00
#
_symmetry.space_group_name_H-M   'P 1'
#
loop_
_entity.id
_entity.type
_entity.pdbx_description
1 polymer ?
#
loop_
_entity_poly.entity_id
_entity_poly.type
_entity_poly.pdbx_seq_one_letter_code
_entity_poly.pdbx_strand_id
1 'polypeptide(L)'
;MKKILILGTALLCGFLCRVAAQGVEFRDLTFGQALEQARTENKLVFMDCYTSWCGPCKNMLKNVFTLPEAGEFMNAHFVCVKYDMEKGEGIGLKKQFAVRAFPTFFIIRPDGTVQHRLAGGSQWERFRERVARGLEETTSYAYLNERYQQGKLARKQYPHYVQALKDAGDRPAVKNVCMEVFGQLSDKAKCSAENWYIFDQEMGPADPRFEYLSLIHI
;
A
#
# COMPACT_ATOMS: atom_id res chain seq x y z
N MET A 1 3.37 30.07 69.00
CA MET A 1 2.84 28.83 68.41
C MET A 1 2.89 28.99 66.90
N LYS A 2 3.97 28.49 66.31
CA LYS A 2 4.18 28.58 64.80
C LYS A 2 3.68 27.29 64.20
N LYS A 3 2.65 27.36 63.33
CA LYS A 3 2.14 26.24 62.51
C LYS A 3 3.03 26.11 61.31
N ILE A 4 3.74 25.02 61.19
CA ILE A 4 4.52 24.65 60.00
C ILE A 4 3.56 23.95 59.06
N LEU A 5 3.32 24.60 57.89
CA LEU A 5 2.54 24.04 56.76
C LEU A 5 3.49 23.24 55.86
N ILE A 6 3.39 21.93 55.95
CA ILE A 6 4.17 21.02 55.06
C ILE A 6 3.42 20.92 53.74
N LEU A 7 3.96 21.57 52.70
CA LEU A 7 3.47 21.44 51.33
C LEU A 7 4.03 20.15 50.73
N GLY A 8 3.19 19.10 50.67
CA GLY A 8 3.53 17.86 50.02
C GLY A 8 3.48 18.02 48.49
N THR A 9 4.63 18.18 47.86
CA THR A 9 4.77 18.08 46.39
C THR A 9 4.67 16.61 45.95
N ALA A 10 3.49 16.20 45.52
CA ALA A 10 3.30 14.91 44.86
C ALA A 10 4.05 14.93 43.50
N LEU A 11 5.21 14.28 43.45
CA LEU A 11 6.00 14.02 42.27
C LEU A 11 5.25 12.97 41.43
N LEU A 12 4.44 13.44 40.46
CA LEU A 12 3.76 12.58 39.48
C LEU A 12 4.82 12.06 38.52
N CYS A 13 5.47 10.97 38.90
CA CYS A 13 6.42 10.25 38.04
C CYS A 13 5.63 9.57 36.91
N GLY A 14 5.46 10.28 35.80
CA GLY A 14 4.88 9.73 34.59
C GLY A 14 5.75 8.57 34.09
N PHE A 15 5.32 7.35 34.37
CA PHE A 15 5.88 6.13 33.82
C PHE A 15 5.58 6.16 32.31
N LEU A 16 6.48 6.76 31.52
CA LEU A 16 6.53 6.56 30.08
C LEU A 16 6.91 5.09 29.87
N CYS A 17 5.90 4.21 29.86
CA CYS A 17 6.06 2.87 29.32
C CYS A 17 6.55 3.03 27.88
N ARG A 18 7.86 2.94 27.65
CA ARG A 18 8.40 2.67 26.33
C ARG A 18 7.93 1.26 26.00
N VAL A 19 6.79 1.16 25.30
CA VAL A 19 6.46 -0.06 24.59
C VAL A 19 7.64 -0.29 23.64
N ALA A 20 8.42 -1.34 23.91
CA ALA A 20 9.45 -1.76 22.97
C ALA A 20 8.76 -1.90 21.61
N ALA A 21 9.26 -1.17 20.61
CA ALA A 21 8.66 -1.17 19.30
C ALA A 21 8.76 -2.62 18.76
N GLN A 22 7.65 -3.31 18.83
CA GLN A 22 7.48 -4.64 18.25
C GLN A 22 7.20 -4.46 16.76
N GLY A 23 7.58 -5.45 15.94
CA GLY A 23 7.21 -5.47 14.53
C GLY A 23 5.70 -5.41 14.30
N VAL A 24 5.28 -5.63 13.07
CA VAL A 24 3.85 -5.62 12.70
C VAL A 24 3.09 -6.69 13.48
N GLU A 25 2.04 -6.28 14.21
CA GLU A 25 1.15 -7.15 14.97
C GLU A 25 0.10 -7.77 14.05
N PHE A 26 0.35 -8.97 13.57
CA PHE A 26 -0.67 -9.74 12.84
C PHE A 26 -1.61 -10.44 13.83
N ARG A 27 -2.87 -10.01 13.83
CA ARG A 27 -3.90 -10.54 14.72
C ARG A 27 -4.51 -11.82 14.15
N ASP A 28 -4.78 -12.78 15.02
CA ASP A 28 -5.48 -14.03 14.66
C ASP A 28 -6.99 -13.82 14.71
N LEU A 29 -7.52 -13.20 13.66
CA LEU A 29 -8.92 -12.84 13.49
C LEU A 29 -9.45 -13.43 12.19
N THR A 30 -10.74 -13.79 12.14
CA THR A 30 -11.42 -13.98 10.86
C THR A 30 -11.53 -12.66 10.11
N PHE A 31 -11.76 -12.72 8.81
CA PHE A 31 -11.91 -11.50 8.01
C PHE A 31 -13.04 -10.59 8.50
N GLY A 32 -14.18 -11.20 8.87
CA GLY A 32 -15.30 -10.46 9.45
C GLY A 32 -14.95 -9.78 10.78
N GLN A 33 -14.23 -10.48 11.66
CA GLN A 33 -13.74 -9.91 12.92
C GLN A 33 -12.73 -8.78 12.69
N ALA A 34 -11.86 -8.91 11.69
CA ALA A 34 -10.88 -7.86 11.35
C ALA A 34 -11.58 -6.57 10.87
N LEU A 35 -12.64 -6.67 10.08
CA LEU A 35 -13.45 -5.52 9.65
C LEU A 35 -14.14 -4.85 10.85
N GLU A 36 -14.72 -5.62 11.76
CA GLU A 36 -15.39 -5.08 12.97
C GLU A 36 -14.39 -4.40 13.90
N GLN A 37 -13.23 -5.03 14.09
CA GLN A 37 -12.14 -4.46 14.90
C GLN A 37 -11.63 -3.15 14.29
N ALA A 38 -11.47 -3.12 12.96
CA ALA A 38 -11.04 -1.92 12.25
C ALA A 38 -12.05 -0.78 12.39
N ARG A 39 -13.35 -1.09 12.36
CA ARG A 39 -14.41 -0.12 12.62
C ARG A 39 -14.34 0.45 14.03
N THR A 40 -14.15 -0.42 15.03
CA THR A 40 -14.05 -0.04 16.44
C THR A 40 -12.82 0.83 16.72
N GLU A 41 -11.68 0.50 16.11
CA GLU A 41 -10.42 1.22 16.28
C GLU A 41 -10.27 2.44 15.34
N ASN A 42 -11.24 2.69 14.45
CA ASN A 42 -11.17 3.71 13.40
C ASN A 42 -9.90 3.56 12.54
N LYS A 43 -9.62 2.33 12.13
CA LYS A 43 -8.48 1.95 11.29
C LYS A 43 -8.95 1.29 10.01
N LEU A 44 -8.02 1.08 9.08
CA LEU A 44 -8.20 0.22 7.93
C LEU A 44 -7.73 -1.21 8.27
N VAL A 45 -8.14 -2.20 7.47
CA VAL A 45 -7.58 -3.55 7.55
C VAL A 45 -6.40 -3.64 6.57
N PHE A 46 -5.25 -4.12 7.05
CA PHE A 46 -4.16 -4.57 6.20
C PHE A 46 -4.17 -6.09 6.14
N MET A 47 -4.42 -6.65 4.96
CA MET A 47 -4.52 -8.08 4.74
C MET A 47 -3.33 -8.58 3.91
N ASP A 48 -2.49 -9.44 4.52
CA ASP A 48 -1.41 -10.17 3.83
C ASP A 48 -1.93 -11.51 3.30
N CYS A 49 -1.94 -11.66 1.99
CA CYS A 49 -2.31 -12.88 1.28
C CYS A 49 -1.04 -13.65 0.92
N TYR A 50 -0.79 -14.76 1.61
CA TYR A 50 0.41 -15.57 1.44
C TYR A 50 0.10 -17.05 1.16
N THR A 51 1.14 -17.82 0.88
CA THR A 51 1.13 -19.29 0.92
C THR A 51 2.35 -19.81 1.69
N SER A 52 2.25 -21.02 2.26
CA SER A 52 3.31 -21.59 3.10
C SER A 52 4.62 -21.86 2.35
N TRP A 53 4.57 -22.04 1.03
CA TRP A 53 5.74 -22.27 0.16
C TRP A 53 6.33 -21.00 -0.44
N CYS A 54 5.66 -19.84 -0.32
CA CYS A 54 6.07 -18.57 -0.93
C CYS A 54 7.35 -18.01 -0.29
N GLY A 55 8.46 -18.05 -1.00
CA GLY A 55 9.74 -17.51 -0.54
C GLY A 55 9.71 -16.00 -0.27
N PRO A 56 9.24 -15.17 -1.21
CA PRO A 56 9.09 -13.72 -0.99
C PRO A 56 8.19 -13.36 0.19
N CYS A 57 7.13 -14.14 0.46
CA CYS A 57 6.27 -13.93 1.63
C CYS A 57 7.04 -14.15 2.94
N LYS A 58 7.83 -15.25 3.01
CA LYS A 58 8.69 -15.52 4.15
C LYS A 58 9.73 -14.42 4.38
N ASN A 59 10.26 -13.87 3.28
CA ASN A 59 11.18 -12.73 3.37
C ASN A 59 10.51 -11.48 3.96
N MET A 60 9.28 -11.15 3.53
CA MET A 60 8.51 -10.05 4.12
C MET A 60 8.28 -10.26 5.62
N LEU A 61 7.83 -11.44 6.02
CA LEU A 61 7.59 -11.77 7.43
C LEU A 61 8.86 -11.69 8.28
N LYS A 62 10.01 -12.14 7.76
CA LYS A 62 11.25 -12.21 8.52
C LYS A 62 12.03 -10.89 8.56
N ASN A 63 12.06 -10.16 7.46
CA ASN A 63 13.01 -9.06 7.26
C ASN A 63 12.34 -7.69 7.13
N VAL A 64 11.01 -7.63 7.02
CA VAL A 64 10.28 -6.36 6.88
C VAL A 64 9.28 -6.18 8.03
N PHE A 65 8.40 -7.15 8.25
CA PHE A 65 7.37 -7.01 9.26
C PHE A 65 7.88 -7.19 10.70
N THR A 66 9.10 -7.66 10.91
CA THR A 66 9.75 -7.70 12.24
C THR A 66 10.43 -6.40 12.62
N LEU A 67 10.58 -5.45 11.70
CA LEU A 67 11.22 -4.18 11.97
C LEU A 67 10.38 -3.32 12.93
N PRO A 68 10.99 -2.70 13.96
CA PRO A 68 10.29 -1.83 14.89
C PRO A 68 9.54 -0.68 14.19
N GLU A 69 10.18 -0.03 13.23
CA GLU A 69 9.60 1.05 12.44
C GLU A 69 8.43 0.60 11.56
N ALA A 70 8.44 -0.67 11.11
CA ALA A 70 7.31 -1.26 10.40
C ALA A 70 6.12 -1.46 11.36
N GLY A 71 6.39 -1.95 12.56
CA GLY A 71 5.39 -2.10 13.60
C GLY A 71 4.78 -0.76 14.02
N GLU A 72 5.60 0.25 14.27
CA GLU A 72 5.14 1.59 14.62
C GLU A 72 4.18 2.14 13.55
N PHE A 73 4.56 2.10 12.29
CA PHE A 73 3.75 2.61 11.20
C PHE A 73 2.49 1.77 10.97
N MET A 74 2.64 0.44 10.83
CA MET A 74 1.52 -0.42 10.43
C MET A 74 0.47 -0.54 11.53
N ASN A 75 0.88 -0.73 12.80
CA ASN A 75 -0.04 -0.90 13.92
C ASN A 75 -0.80 0.40 14.26
N ALA A 76 -0.23 1.57 13.95
CA ALA A 76 -0.91 2.84 14.12
C ALA A 76 -2.11 3.00 13.16
N HIS A 77 -2.00 2.51 11.92
CA HIS A 77 -2.98 2.76 10.87
C HIS A 77 -3.91 1.58 10.57
N PHE A 78 -3.49 0.36 10.94
CA PHE A 78 -4.18 -0.85 10.49
C PHE A 78 -4.49 -1.84 11.60
N VAL A 79 -5.56 -2.59 11.43
CA VAL A 79 -5.73 -3.93 11.96
C VAL A 79 -5.08 -4.87 10.95
N CYS A 80 -3.91 -5.42 11.30
CA CYS A 80 -3.15 -6.28 10.40
C CYS A 80 -3.57 -7.75 10.59
N VAL A 81 -3.89 -8.41 9.48
CA VAL A 81 -4.23 -9.84 9.43
C VAL A 81 -3.49 -10.52 8.27
N LYS A 82 -3.30 -11.82 8.35
CA LYS A 82 -2.66 -12.61 7.30
C LYS A 82 -3.36 -13.94 7.12
N TYR A 83 -3.55 -14.35 5.86
CA TYR A 83 -4.23 -15.60 5.54
C TYR A 83 -3.42 -16.45 4.56
N ASP A 84 -3.29 -17.74 4.86
CA ASP A 84 -2.77 -18.72 3.89
C ASP A 84 -3.85 -18.97 2.84
N MET A 85 -3.62 -18.51 1.62
CA MET A 85 -4.58 -18.58 0.51
C MET A 85 -4.89 -20.00 0.01
N GLU A 86 -4.27 -21.01 0.63
CA GLU A 86 -4.51 -22.42 0.35
C GLU A 86 -5.13 -23.17 1.54
N LYS A 87 -5.44 -22.46 2.65
CA LYS A 87 -6.01 -23.06 3.87
C LYS A 87 -7.15 -22.23 4.47
N GLY A 88 -8.04 -22.93 5.14
CA GLY A 88 -9.11 -22.30 5.94
C GLY A 88 -9.89 -21.24 5.17
N GLU A 89 -10.12 -20.10 5.82
CA GLU A 89 -10.82 -18.96 5.25
C GLU A 89 -10.09 -18.36 4.03
N GLY A 90 -8.76 -18.49 3.96
CA GLY A 90 -7.95 -17.95 2.86
C GLY A 90 -8.35 -18.48 1.49
N ILE A 91 -8.89 -19.72 1.39
CA ILE A 91 -9.37 -20.27 0.11
C ILE A 91 -10.53 -19.45 -0.44
N GLY A 92 -11.45 -19.04 0.44
CA GLY A 92 -12.58 -18.16 0.09
C GLY A 92 -12.11 -16.75 -0.28
N LEU A 93 -11.24 -16.17 0.55
CA LEU A 93 -10.68 -14.83 0.33
C LEU A 93 -9.85 -14.76 -0.97
N LYS A 94 -9.09 -15.80 -1.32
CA LYS A 94 -8.37 -15.89 -2.59
C LYS A 94 -9.30 -15.68 -3.80
N LYS A 95 -10.48 -16.29 -3.77
CA LYS A 95 -11.49 -16.14 -4.83
C LYS A 95 -12.14 -14.77 -4.79
N GLN A 96 -12.57 -14.33 -3.61
CA GLN A 96 -13.24 -13.04 -3.41
C GLN A 96 -12.39 -11.85 -3.88
N PHE A 97 -11.10 -11.84 -3.54
CA PHE A 97 -10.16 -10.77 -3.88
C PHE A 97 -9.35 -11.04 -5.15
N ALA A 98 -9.66 -12.08 -5.90
CA ALA A 98 -8.97 -12.48 -7.14
C ALA A 98 -7.44 -12.51 -6.99
N VAL A 99 -6.93 -13.13 -5.90
CA VAL A 99 -5.50 -13.22 -5.62
C VAL A 99 -4.84 -14.23 -6.56
N ARG A 100 -3.90 -13.76 -7.40
CA ARG A 100 -3.24 -14.58 -8.43
C ARG A 100 -1.73 -14.73 -8.22
N ALA A 101 -1.13 -13.92 -7.36
CA ALA A 101 0.31 -13.92 -7.08
C ALA A 101 0.57 -13.70 -5.59
N PHE A 102 1.74 -14.10 -5.10
CA PHE A 102 2.12 -13.99 -3.70
C PHE A 102 3.51 -13.34 -3.53
N PRO A 103 3.68 -12.48 -2.51
CA PRO A 103 2.63 -11.93 -1.67
C PRO A 103 1.74 -10.94 -2.42
N THR A 104 0.47 -10.85 -2.03
CA THR A 104 -0.42 -9.75 -2.39
C THR A 104 -1.00 -9.18 -1.10
N PHE A 105 -1.02 -7.86 -1.00
CA PHE A 105 -1.54 -7.16 0.16
C PHE A 105 -2.72 -6.29 -0.24
N PHE A 106 -3.69 -6.17 0.65
CA PHE A 106 -4.83 -5.29 0.49
C PHE A 106 -4.96 -4.34 1.67
N ILE A 107 -5.28 -3.10 1.37
CA ILE A 107 -5.80 -2.13 2.33
C ILE A 107 -7.30 -2.08 2.10
N ILE A 108 -8.07 -2.40 3.14
CA ILE A 108 -9.51 -2.62 3.05
C ILE A 108 -10.21 -1.71 4.05
N ARG A 109 -11.28 -1.06 3.60
CA ARG A 109 -12.12 -0.24 4.47
C ARG A 109 -12.93 -1.12 5.43
N PRO A 110 -13.40 -0.58 6.57
CA PRO A 110 -14.23 -1.34 7.51
C PRO A 110 -15.56 -1.87 6.91
N ASP A 111 -16.00 -1.34 5.78
CA ASP A 111 -17.16 -1.83 5.03
C ASP A 111 -16.83 -3.05 4.13
N GLY A 112 -15.57 -3.49 4.09
CA GLY A 112 -15.11 -4.60 3.27
C GLY A 112 -14.68 -4.23 1.85
N THR A 113 -14.78 -2.96 1.45
CA THR A 113 -14.34 -2.50 0.14
C THR A 113 -12.82 -2.31 0.07
N VAL A 114 -12.22 -2.71 -1.05
CA VAL A 114 -10.78 -2.53 -1.26
C VAL A 114 -10.47 -1.06 -1.52
N GLN A 115 -9.60 -0.47 -0.71
CA GLN A 115 -9.07 0.87 -0.94
C GLN A 115 -7.80 0.84 -1.79
N HIS A 116 -6.89 -0.09 -1.49
CA HIS A 116 -5.62 -0.20 -2.19
C HIS A 116 -5.15 -1.64 -2.31
N ARG A 117 -4.33 -1.93 -3.32
CA ARG A 117 -3.77 -3.25 -3.57
C ARG A 117 -2.27 -3.13 -3.86
N LEU A 118 -1.50 -4.07 -3.33
CA LEU A 118 -0.05 -4.17 -3.52
C LEU A 118 0.30 -5.60 -3.94
N ALA A 119 1.08 -5.77 -4.99
CA ALA A 119 1.61 -7.07 -5.41
C ALA A 119 3.13 -7.11 -5.24
N GLY A 120 3.64 -8.23 -4.74
CA GLY A 120 5.07 -8.44 -4.48
C GLY A 120 5.61 -7.70 -3.27
N GLY A 121 6.64 -8.28 -2.66
CA GLY A 121 7.37 -7.70 -1.54
C GLY A 121 8.44 -6.70 -1.98
N SER A 122 8.94 -5.90 -1.04
CA SER A 122 10.09 -5.00 -1.20
C SER A 122 10.73 -4.71 0.15
N GLN A 123 11.89 -4.05 0.20
CA GLN A 123 12.46 -3.51 1.41
C GLN A 123 11.51 -2.50 2.07
N TRP A 124 11.69 -2.27 3.38
CA TRP A 124 10.74 -1.51 4.19
C TRP A 124 10.45 -0.11 3.64
N GLU A 125 11.45 0.67 3.31
CA GLU A 125 11.29 2.06 2.86
C GLU A 125 10.36 2.12 1.64
N ARG A 126 10.63 1.29 0.63
CA ARG A 126 9.80 1.22 -0.56
C ARG A 126 8.42 0.62 -0.26
N PHE A 127 8.34 -0.36 0.64
CA PHE A 127 7.07 -0.94 1.04
C PHE A 127 6.18 0.08 1.76
N ARG A 128 6.76 0.85 2.69
CA ARG A 128 6.09 1.93 3.40
C ARG A 128 5.53 2.98 2.45
N GLU A 129 6.29 3.43 1.45
CA GLU A 129 5.81 4.38 0.44
C GLU A 129 4.59 3.85 -0.33
N ARG A 130 4.61 2.57 -0.72
CA ARG A 130 3.51 1.91 -1.41
C ARG A 130 2.27 1.82 -0.52
N VAL A 131 2.42 1.47 0.74
CA VAL A 131 1.34 1.43 1.73
C VAL A 131 0.79 2.83 2.02
N ALA A 132 1.68 3.83 2.17
CA ALA A 132 1.29 5.21 2.45
C ALA A 132 0.41 5.81 1.35
N ARG A 133 0.67 5.49 0.06
CA ARG A 133 -0.25 5.87 -1.04
C ARG A 133 -1.65 5.31 -0.87
N GLY A 134 -1.77 4.16 -0.24
CA GLY A 134 -3.07 3.53 0.03
C GLY A 134 -3.80 4.11 1.25
N LEU A 135 -3.11 4.83 2.15
CA LEU A 135 -3.75 5.52 3.27
C LEU A 135 -4.50 6.77 2.80
N GLU A 136 -3.94 7.50 1.85
CA GLU A 136 -4.56 8.69 1.28
C GLU A 136 -5.61 8.30 0.24
N GLU A 137 -6.87 8.65 0.49
CA GLU A 137 -7.96 8.27 -0.42
C GLU A 137 -7.68 8.72 -1.85
N THR A 138 -7.25 9.96 -2.06
CA THR A 138 -7.04 10.57 -3.38
C THR A 138 -5.87 10.00 -4.18
N THR A 139 -4.98 9.23 -3.54
CA THR A 139 -3.86 8.52 -4.19
C THR A 139 -4.05 7.00 -4.18
N SER A 140 -5.14 6.51 -3.58
CA SER A 140 -5.47 5.09 -3.50
C SER A 140 -5.85 4.52 -4.88
N TYR A 141 -5.58 3.23 -5.07
CA TYR A 141 -5.95 2.51 -6.29
C TYR A 141 -7.44 2.63 -6.60
N ALA A 142 -8.32 2.42 -5.60
CA ALA A 142 -9.76 2.43 -5.82
C ALA A 142 -10.26 3.79 -6.32
N TYR A 143 -9.86 4.88 -5.64
CA TYR A 143 -10.26 6.23 -6.03
C TYR A 143 -9.78 6.60 -7.44
N LEU A 144 -8.50 6.36 -7.73
CA LEU A 144 -7.92 6.73 -9.03
C LEU A 144 -8.52 5.88 -10.16
N ASN A 145 -8.71 4.57 -9.93
CA ASN A 145 -9.32 3.68 -10.91
C ASN A 145 -10.78 4.06 -11.20
N GLU A 146 -11.56 4.35 -10.16
CA GLU A 146 -12.96 4.80 -10.35
C GLU A 146 -13.02 6.07 -11.20
N ARG A 147 -12.20 7.07 -10.88
CA ARG A 147 -12.15 8.33 -11.65
C ARG A 147 -11.70 8.12 -13.08
N TYR A 148 -10.75 7.23 -13.32
CA TYR A 148 -10.31 6.86 -14.65
C TYR A 148 -11.43 6.20 -15.46
N GLN A 149 -12.13 5.21 -14.88
CA GLN A 149 -13.24 4.51 -15.53
C GLN A 149 -14.43 5.45 -15.86
N GLN A 150 -14.62 6.49 -15.05
CA GLN A 150 -15.64 7.53 -15.28
C GLN A 150 -15.19 8.63 -16.27
N GLY A 151 -13.96 8.58 -16.78
CA GLY A 151 -13.39 9.66 -17.61
C GLY A 151 -13.17 10.97 -16.86
N LYS A 152 -13.08 10.93 -15.51
CA LYS A 152 -12.96 12.10 -14.63
C LYS A 152 -11.58 12.24 -13.98
N LEU A 153 -10.60 11.42 -14.38
CA LEU A 153 -9.26 11.50 -13.86
C LEU A 153 -8.57 12.78 -14.38
N ALA A 154 -8.20 13.67 -13.47
CA ALA A 154 -7.51 14.89 -13.86
C ALA A 154 -6.10 14.59 -14.37
N ARG A 155 -5.61 15.39 -15.36
CA ARG A 155 -4.29 15.18 -16.00
C ARG A 155 -3.16 14.98 -14.99
N LYS A 156 -3.09 15.79 -13.95
CA LYS A 156 -2.08 15.71 -12.88
C LYS A 156 -2.15 14.44 -12.03
N GLN A 157 -3.24 13.67 -12.12
CA GLN A 157 -3.43 12.42 -11.35
C GLN A 157 -2.95 11.17 -12.11
N TYR A 158 -2.72 11.26 -13.43
CA TYR A 158 -2.25 10.10 -14.21
C TYR A 158 -0.95 9.48 -13.69
N PRO A 159 0.10 10.24 -13.28
CA PRO A 159 1.29 9.65 -12.68
C PRO A 159 0.98 8.83 -11.42
N HIS A 160 0.09 9.32 -10.57
CA HIS A 160 -0.35 8.60 -9.36
C HIS A 160 -1.13 7.34 -9.71
N TYR A 161 -1.99 7.40 -10.72
CA TYR A 161 -2.75 6.25 -11.17
C TYR A 161 -1.85 5.17 -11.78
N VAL A 162 -0.93 5.53 -12.65
CA VAL A 162 0.07 4.60 -13.19
C VAL A 162 0.90 3.97 -12.06
N GLN A 163 1.28 4.76 -11.04
CA GLN A 163 2.00 4.22 -9.89
C GLN A 163 1.13 3.25 -9.07
N ALA A 164 -0.14 3.56 -8.84
CA ALA A 164 -1.07 2.66 -8.15
C ALA A 164 -1.30 1.34 -8.91
N LEU A 165 -1.36 1.39 -10.24
CA LEU A 165 -1.41 0.20 -11.10
C LEU A 165 -0.12 -0.63 -11.00
N LYS A 166 1.06 0.02 -10.99
CA LYS A 166 2.36 -0.64 -10.77
C LYS A 166 2.41 -1.31 -9.41
N ASP A 167 1.94 -0.64 -8.37
CA ASP A 167 1.86 -1.20 -7.02
C ASP A 167 0.92 -2.41 -6.97
N ALA A 168 -0.21 -2.36 -7.66
CA ALA A 168 -1.15 -3.46 -7.78
C ALA A 168 -0.64 -4.64 -8.63
N GLY A 169 0.46 -4.45 -9.38
CA GLY A 169 1.02 -5.44 -10.29
C GLY A 169 0.21 -5.61 -11.58
N ASP A 170 -0.61 -4.62 -11.93
CA ASP A 170 -1.45 -4.66 -13.14
C ASP A 170 -0.71 -4.10 -14.36
N ARG A 171 0.28 -4.86 -14.84
CA ARG A 171 1.11 -4.48 -15.99
C ARG A 171 0.30 -4.18 -17.27
N PRO A 172 -0.71 -4.98 -17.62
CA PRO A 172 -1.54 -4.67 -18.79
C PRO A 172 -2.22 -3.30 -18.68
N ALA A 173 -2.80 -2.97 -17.53
CA ALA A 173 -3.43 -1.67 -17.31
C ALA A 173 -2.40 -0.53 -17.35
N VAL A 174 -1.20 -0.71 -16.78
CA VAL A 174 -0.09 0.25 -16.88
C VAL A 174 0.20 0.56 -18.35
N LYS A 175 0.41 -0.49 -19.17
CA LYS A 175 0.70 -0.32 -20.59
C LYS A 175 -0.42 0.44 -21.32
N ASN A 176 -1.68 0.04 -21.10
CA ASN A 176 -2.83 0.65 -21.76
C ASN A 176 -2.96 2.15 -21.42
N VAL A 177 -2.88 2.49 -20.13
CA VAL A 177 -2.97 3.90 -19.66
C VAL A 177 -1.80 4.73 -20.20
N CYS A 178 -0.58 4.19 -20.17
CA CYS A 178 0.60 4.89 -20.69
C CYS A 178 0.49 5.11 -22.22
N MET A 179 -0.01 4.14 -22.97
CA MET A 179 -0.21 4.29 -24.41
C MET A 179 -1.32 5.29 -24.75
N GLU A 180 -2.42 5.28 -24.01
CA GLU A 180 -3.49 6.26 -24.16
C GLU A 180 -2.96 7.69 -23.96
N VAL A 181 -2.24 7.91 -22.85
CA VAL A 181 -1.65 9.23 -22.56
C VAL A 181 -0.64 9.62 -23.63
N PHE A 182 0.24 8.70 -24.04
CA PHE A 182 1.24 8.94 -25.08
C PHE A 182 0.60 9.42 -26.39
N GLY A 183 -0.51 8.79 -26.80
CA GLY A 183 -1.24 9.18 -28.01
C GLY A 183 -1.87 10.58 -27.96
N GLN A 184 -2.11 11.12 -26.77
CA GLN A 184 -2.70 12.45 -26.54
C GLN A 184 -1.66 13.56 -26.40
N LEU A 185 -0.36 13.22 -26.27
CA LEU A 185 0.72 14.18 -26.06
C LEU A 185 1.30 14.69 -27.38
N SER A 186 1.63 15.99 -27.45
CA SER A 186 2.53 16.51 -28.49
C SER A 186 3.95 15.95 -28.29
N ASP A 187 4.76 15.94 -29.35
CA ASP A 187 6.13 15.39 -29.28
C ASP A 187 6.99 16.11 -28.23
N LYS A 188 6.87 17.42 -28.10
CA LYS A 188 7.52 18.18 -27.06
C LYS A 188 7.10 17.72 -25.66
N ALA A 189 5.81 17.46 -25.45
CA ALA A 189 5.29 17.01 -24.16
C ALA A 189 5.70 15.56 -23.84
N LYS A 190 5.82 14.69 -24.85
CA LYS A 190 6.34 13.31 -24.68
C LYS A 190 7.75 13.30 -24.08
N CYS A 191 8.58 14.27 -24.46
CA CYS A 191 9.97 14.38 -23.96
C CYS A 191 10.10 15.15 -22.63
N SER A 192 9.00 15.63 -22.08
CA SER A 192 9.05 16.42 -20.84
C SER A 192 9.12 15.54 -19.60
N ALA A 193 9.90 15.98 -18.60
CA ALA A 193 10.12 15.23 -17.35
C ALA A 193 8.82 14.88 -16.60
N GLU A 194 7.81 15.74 -16.68
CA GLU A 194 6.50 15.53 -16.05
C GLU A 194 5.75 14.31 -16.61
N ASN A 195 6.09 13.88 -17.85
CA ASN A 195 5.47 12.75 -18.51
C ASN A 195 6.35 11.49 -18.54
N TRP A 196 7.49 11.47 -17.84
CA TRP A 196 8.37 10.28 -17.80
C TRP A 196 7.70 9.03 -17.26
N TYR A 197 6.63 9.15 -16.51
CA TYR A 197 5.85 8.03 -16.00
C TYR A 197 5.21 7.15 -17.10
N ILE A 198 5.07 7.69 -18.35
CA ILE A 198 4.54 6.92 -19.51
C ILE A 198 5.56 5.93 -20.07
N PHE A 199 6.84 6.08 -19.71
CA PHE A 199 7.88 5.14 -20.07
C PHE A 199 8.06 4.11 -18.96
N ASP A 200 8.03 2.85 -19.29
CA ASP A 200 8.24 1.76 -18.34
C ASP A 200 9.37 0.83 -18.82
N GLN A 201 9.88 0.00 -17.91
CA GLN A 201 11.02 -0.88 -18.17
C GLN A 201 10.69 -2.06 -19.11
N GLU A 202 9.42 -2.26 -19.42
CA GLU A 202 8.96 -3.40 -20.26
C GLU A 202 8.75 -3.01 -21.73
N MET A 203 9.09 -1.78 -22.11
CA MET A 203 9.03 -1.34 -23.51
C MET A 203 10.11 -2.04 -24.32
N GLY A 204 9.68 -2.73 -25.37
CA GLY A 204 10.60 -3.28 -26.36
C GLY A 204 10.78 -2.35 -27.58
N PRO A 205 11.71 -2.69 -28.49
CA PRO A 205 11.95 -1.87 -29.70
C PRO A 205 10.72 -1.65 -30.61
N ALA A 206 9.72 -2.52 -30.51
CA ALA A 206 8.46 -2.38 -31.26
C ALA A 206 7.44 -1.44 -30.58
N ASP A 207 7.70 -0.97 -29.37
CA ASP A 207 6.84 -0.02 -28.67
C ASP A 207 7.04 1.38 -29.25
N PRO A 208 5.99 2.09 -29.72
CA PRO A 208 6.14 3.41 -30.31
C PRO A 208 6.72 4.47 -29.37
N ARG A 209 6.71 4.23 -28.07
CA ARG A 209 7.34 5.11 -27.06
C ARG A 209 8.86 4.96 -27.04
N PHE A 210 9.39 3.83 -27.55
CA PHE A 210 10.83 3.51 -27.51
C PHE A 210 11.69 4.54 -28.23
N GLU A 211 11.21 5.06 -29.37
CA GLU A 211 11.88 6.09 -30.17
C GLU A 211 12.16 7.36 -29.34
N TYR A 212 11.22 7.74 -28.47
CA TYR A 212 11.32 8.95 -27.67
C TYR A 212 12.29 8.83 -26.47
N LEU A 213 12.65 7.60 -26.06
CA LEU A 213 13.63 7.41 -24.97
C LEU A 213 15.00 8.00 -25.29
N SER A 214 15.43 7.93 -26.56
CA SER A 214 16.69 8.51 -27.01
C SER A 214 16.71 10.04 -26.97
N LEU A 215 15.52 10.66 -27.04
CA LEU A 215 15.34 12.12 -27.04
C LEU A 215 15.25 12.71 -25.62
N ILE A 216 14.95 11.89 -24.60
CA ILE A 216 14.82 12.33 -23.20
C ILE A 216 16.20 12.57 -22.55
N HIS A 217 17.25 11.94 -23.07
CA HIS A 217 18.62 12.01 -22.52
C HIS A 217 19.48 13.10 -23.16
N ILE A 218 18.92 13.94 -24.03
CA ILE A 218 19.55 15.15 -24.56
C ILE A 218 19.03 16.36 -23.81
#